data_4146f8ec119a8dc489a420a5cf7e2f53
#
_entry.id   4146f8ec119a8dc489a420a5cf7e2f53
#
_cell.length_a   1.000
_cell.length_b   1.000
_cell.length_c   1.000
_cell.angle_alpha   90.00
_cell.angle_beta   90.00
_cell.angle_gamma   90.00
#
_symmetry.space_group_name_H-M   'P 1'
#
loop_
_entity.id
_entity.type
_entity.pdbx_description
1 polymer ?
#
loop_
_entity_poly.entity_id
_entity_poly.type
_entity_poly.pdbx_seq_one_letter_code
_entity_poly.pdbx_strand_id
1 'polypeptide(L)'
;MTSSLEVRSHDTGTEATAAARTDEEYDRPDRVFSYRELARLDEALTMSSRETGLFFTLYIGDLGKRTRSRAEELHATSKSDPSDSVLIAISPGQRVVEVVTGAASGRRLPDRACALAVLSMTSSFAAGDLVGGIVNGLRQLSDQAGHPASLRRPH
;
A
#
# COMPACT_ATOMS: atom_id res chain seq x y z
N MET A 1 -7.10 -15.49 1.66
CA MET A 1 -6.15 -14.46 1.25
C MET A 1 -6.29 -13.23 2.12
N THR A 2 -5.20 -12.74 2.61
CA THR A 2 -5.21 -11.61 3.53
C THR A 2 -4.37 -10.46 2.97
N SER A 3 -4.80 -9.26 3.24
CA SER A 3 -3.99 -8.08 2.98
C SER A 3 -3.13 -7.80 4.21
N SER A 4 -2.16 -6.93 4.04
CA SER A 4 -1.24 -6.61 5.10
C SER A 4 -1.13 -5.08 5.22
N LEU A 5 -1.25 -4.59 6.44
CA LEU A 5 -1.12 -3.17 6.73
C LEU A 5 -0.09 -2.98 7.83
N GLU A 6 0.96 -2.23 7.53
CA GLU A 6 1.99 -1.89 8.50
C GLU A 6 2.05 -0.38 8.65
N VAL A 7 2.02 0.07 9.91
CA VAL A 7 2.24 1.48 10.23
C VAL A 7 3.32 1.52 11.30
N ARG A 8 4.39 2.26 11.04
CA ARG A 8 5.53 2.32 11.94
C ARG A 8 5.85 3.74 12.33
N SER A 9 6.35 3.88 13.55
CA SER A 9 6.96 5.14 13.97
C SER A 9 8.30 5.26 13.27
N HIS A 10 8.54 6.40 12.66
CA HIS A 10 9.73 6.60 11.83
C HIS A 10 11.04 6.54 12.63
N ASP A 11 11.00 6.88 13.90
CA ASP A 11 12.19 6.95 14.74
C ASP A 11 12.51 5.67 15.49
N THR A 12 11.52 4.83 15.71
CA THR A 12 11.70 3.61 16.50
C THR A 12 11.55 2.34 15.70
N GLY A 13 10.94 2.41 14.55
CA GLY A 13 10.62 1.22 13.78
C GLY A 13 9.56 0.34 14.42
N THR A 14 8.87 0.86 15.41
CA THR A 14 7.82 0.12 16.11
C THR A 14 6.61 -0.06 15.22
N GLU A 15 6.18 -1.29 15.09
CA GLU A 15 5.00 -1.59 14.33
C GLU A 15 3.74 -1.37 15.16
N ALA A 16 2.70 -0.91 14.49
CA ALA A 16 1.40 -0.75 15.09
C ALA A 16 0.36 -1.38 14.18
N THR A 17 -0.52 -2.18 14.76
CA THR A 17 -1.65 -2.73 14.03
C THR A 17 -2.92 -2.14 14.60
N ALA A 18 -3.98 -2.06 13.79
CA ALA A 18 -5.24 -1.49 14.23
C ALA A 18 -5.81 -2.24 15.43
N ALA A 19 -5.65 -3.56 15.46
CA ALA A 19 -6.21 -4.39 16.52
C ALA A 19 -5.53 -4.18 17.88
N ALA A 20 -4.28 -3.71 17.89
CA ALA A 20 -3.50 -3.56 19.11
C ALA A 20 -3.59 -2.16 19.71
N ARG A 21 -4.33 -1.25 19.09
CA ARG A 21 -4.32 0.16 19.48
C ARG A 21 -5.67 0.63 19.96
N THR A 22 -5.63 1.64 20.83
CA THR A 22 -6.85 2.34 21.26
C THR A 22 -7.07 3.54 20.35
N ASP A 23 -8.29 4.06 20.34
CA ASP A 23 -8.61 5.25 19.57
C ASP A 23 -7.74 6.43 19.96
N GLU A 24 -7.40 6.56 21.25
CA GLU A 24 -6.56 7.65 21.71
C GLU A 24 -5.20 7.67 21.06
N GLU A 25 -4.61 6.50 20.85
CA GLU A 25 -3.28 6.41 20.23
C GLU A 25 -3.30 6.89 18.80
N TYR A 26 -4.38 6.61 18.07
CA TYR A 26 -4.50 7.02 16.68
C TYR A 26 -4.91 8.48 16.52
N ASP A 27 -5.44 9.08 17.57
CA ASP A 27 -5.86 10.47 17.54
C ASP A 27 -4.75 11.44 17.94
N ARG A 28 -3.57 10.93 18.27
CA ARG A 28 -2.44 11.80 18.63
C ARG A 28 -2.00 12.64 17.44
N PRO A 29 -1.57 13.89 17.69
CA PRO A 29 -1.14 14.77 16.59
C PRO A 29 0.02 14.23 15.76
N ASP A 30 0.86 13.35 16.34
CA ASP A 30 1.98 12.75 15.63
C ASP A 30 1.58 11.52 14.82
N ARG A 31 0.32 11.12 14.88
CA ARG A 31 -0.17 9.98 14.12
C ARG A 31 -0.69 10.42 12.76
N VAL A 32 -0.37 9.62 11.75
CA VAL A 32 -0.78 9.91 10.39
C VAL A 32 -2.27 9.59 10.19
N PHE A 33 -2.74 8.50 10.81
CA PHE A 33 -4.11 8.03 10.62
C PHE A 33 -4.82 7.78 11.94
N SER A 34 -6.13 8.02 11.93
CA SER A 34 -7.02 7.61 13.00
C SER A 34 -7.29 6.10 12.90
N TYR A 35 -7.88 5.56 13.95
CA TYR A 35 -8.28 4.15 13.95
C TYR A 35 -9.25 3.83 12.80
N ARG A 36 -10.21 4.70 12.57
CA ARG A 36 -11.18 4.51 11.47
C ARG A 36 -10.52 4.55 10.11
N GLU A 37 -9.55 5.43 9.96
CA GLU A 37 -8.82 5.53 8.70
C GLU A 37 -8.01 4.28 8.44
N LEU A 38 -7.36 3.74 9.48
CA LEU A 38 -6.62 2.49 9.33
C LEU A 38 -7.53 1.33 8.97
N ALA A 39 -8.72 1.28 9.56
CA ALA A 39 -9.70 0.24 9.23
C ALA A 39 -10.15 0.35 7.78
N ARG A 40 -10.36 1.58 7.31
CA ARG A 40 -10.74 1.82 5.92
C ARG A 40 -9.66 1.38 4.94
N LEU A 41 -8.41 1.67 5.29
CA LEU A 41 -7.27 1.27 4.45
C LEU A 41 -7.13 -0.24 4.41
N ASP A 42 -7.30 -0.91 5.55
CA ASP A 42 -7.22 -2.36 5.61
C ASP A 42 -8.32 -3.00 4.76
N GLU A 43 -9.52 -2.45 4.82
CA GLU A 43 -10.63 -2.93 4.00
C GLU A 43 -10.33 -2.76 2.51
N ALA A 44 -9.79 -1.60 2.13
CA ALA A 44 -9.46 -1.34 0.73
C ALA A 44 -8.39 -2.30 0.23
N LEU A 45 -7.36 -2.58 1.05
CA LEU A 45 -6.32 -3.54 0.71
C LEU A 45 -6.90 -4.93 0.52
N THR A 46 -7.79 -5.33 1.42
CA THR A 46 -8.43 -6.64 1.34
C THR A 46 -9.25 -6.78 0.07
N MET A 47 -10.04 -5.76 -0.26
CA MET A 47 -10.86 -5.78 -1.46
C MET A 47 -10.02 -5.85 -2.72
N SER A 48 -8.97 -5.04 -2.79
CA SER A 48 -8.08 -5.05 -3.96
C SER A 48 -7.42 -6.41 -4.13
N SER A 49 -7.01 -7.02 -3.02
CA SER A 49 -6.38 -8.34 -3.06
C SER A 49 -7.36 -9.40 -3.57
N ARG A 50 -8.60 -9.36 -3.10
CA ARG A 50 -9.62 -10.31 -3.53
C ARG A 50 -9.98 -10.15 -4.99
N GLU A 51 -10.15 -8.92 -5.43
CA GLU A 51 -10.54 -8.66 -6.82
C GLU A 51 -9.49 -9.08 -7.81
N THR A 52 -8.23 -8.89 -7.48
CA THR A 52 -7.14 -9.11 -8.43
C THR A 52 -6.44 -10.45 -8.27
N GLY A 53 -6.55 -11.06 -7.08
CA GLY A 53 -5.77 -12.25 -6.76
C GLY A 53 -4.32 -11.95 -6.40
N LEU A 54 -3.94 -10.67 -6.38
CA LEU A 54 -2.62 -10.25 -5.94
C LEU A 54 -2.67 -9.92 -4.45
N PHE A 55 -1.51 -9.84 -3.81
CA PHE A 55 -1.42 -9.42 -2.41
C PHE A 55 -1.00 -7.96 -2.35
N PHE A 56 -1.93 -7.10 -2.01
CA PHE A 56 -1.61 -5.68 -1.82
C PHE A 56 -1.25 -5.44 -0.36
N THR A 57 -0.10 -4.81 -0.16
CA THR A 57 0.38 -4.46 1.18
C THR A 57 0.71 -2.98 1.22
N LEU A 58 0.63 -2.41 2.41
CA LEU A 58 0.86 -0.98 2.61
C LEU A 58 1.85 -0.79 3.75
N TYR A 59 2.88 0.00 3.49
CA TYR A 59 3.82 0.43 4.49
C TYR A 59 3.76 1.96 4.59
N ILE A 60 3.67 2.48 5.80
CA ILE A 60 3.67 3.92 6.02
C ILE A 60 4.72 4.22 7.08
N GLY A 61 5.72 4.98 6.70
CA GLY A 61 6.82 5.30 7.59
C GLY A 61 8.01 5.83 6.80
N ASP A 62 9.11 6.06 7.51
CA ASP A 62 10.32 6.56 6.89
C ASP A 62 10.94 5.51 5.98
N LEU A 63 11.45 5.95 4.85
CA LEU A 63 12.08 5.06 3.86
C LEU A 63 13.59 5.27 3.76
N GLY A 64 14.16 6.12 4.62
CA GLY A 64 15.60 6.36 4.62
C GLY A 64 16.04 7.18 3.42
N LYS A 65 17.35 7.18 3.17
CA LYS A 65 17.92 8.00 2.10
C LYS A 65 17.64 7.43 0.71
N ARG A 66 17.61 6.11 0.62
CA ARG A 66 17.35 5.42 -0.66
C ARG A 66 15.95 4.83 -0.61
N THR A 67 14.97 5.65 -0.90
CA THR A 67 13.57 5.26 -0.71
C THR A 67 13.18 4.06 -1.55
N ARG A 68 13.61 4.01 -2.80
CA ARG A 68 13.31 2.87 -3.67
C ARG A 68 13.93 1.58 -3.16
N SER A 69 15.20 1.61 -2.79
CA SER A 69 15.90 0.43 -2.27
C SER A 69 15.23 -0.09 -1.01
N ARG A 70 14.83 0.83 -0.12
CA ARG A 70 14.16 0.44 1.11
C ARG A 70 12.80 -0.19 0.83
N ALA A 71 12.06 0.37 -0.11
CA ALA A 71 10.76 -0.18 -0.49
C ALA A 71 10.94 -1.58 -1.08
N GLU A 72 11.96 -1.78 -1.90
CA GLU A 72 12.23 -3.09 -2.47
C GLU A 72 12.59 -4.11 -1.41
N GLU A 73 13.36 -3.72 -0.40
CA GLU A 73 13.64 -4.59 0.74
C GLU A 73 12.36 -4.99 1.47
N LEU A 74 11.51 -4.02 1.74
CA LEU A 74 10.24 -4.27 2.43
C LEU A 74 9.37 -5.23 1.64
N HIS A 75 9.34 -5.06 0.34
CA HIS A 75 8.59 -5.95 -0.55
C HIS A 75 9.16 -7.38 -0.49
N ALA A 76 10.48 -7.51 -0.55
CA ALA A 76 11.13 -8.81 -0.60
C ALA A 76 10.98 -9.58 0.72
N THR A 77 10.84 -8.86 1.84
CA THR A 77 10.75 -9.48 3.16
C THR A 77 9.33 -9.57 3.70
N SER A 78 8.32 -9.26 2.86
CA SER A 78 6.94 -9.34 3.30
C SER A 78 6.53 -10.79 3.52
N LYS A 79 5.44 -10.99 4.27
CA LYS A 79 4.95 -12.33 4.58
C LYS A 79 4.34 -13.03 3.37
N SER A 80 3.89 -12.26 2.40
CA SER A 80 3.31 -12.81 1.18
C SER A 80 4.40 -13.17 0.20
N ASP A 81 4.07 -14.03 -0.78
CA ASP A 81 5.00 -14.35 -1.86
C ASP A 81 5.32 -13.07 -2.63
N PRO A 82 6.58 -12.65 -2.66
CA PRO A 82 6.95 -11.41 -3.35
C PRO A 82 6.56 -11.38 -4.82
N SER A 83 6.54 -12.53 -5.47
CA SER A 83 6.20 -12.60 -6.89
C SER A 83 4.79 -12.07 -7.16
N ASP A 84 3.85 -12.39 -6.27
CA ASP A 84 2.44 -12.01 -6.42
C ASP A 84 2.06 -10.78 -5.60
N SER A 85 3.02 -10.17 -4.92
CA SER A 85 2.75 -9.06 -4.01
C SER A 85 2.99 -7.71 -4.67
N VAL A 86 2.21 -6.73 -4.23
CA VAL A 86 2.38 -5.34 -4.61
C VAL A 86 2.51 -4.55 -3.30
N LEU A 87 3.61 -3.87 -3.14
CA LEU A 87 3.82 -3.02 -1.97
C LEU A 87 3.61 -1.56 -2.35
N ILE A 88 2.79 -0.87 -1.56
CA ILE A 88 2.68 0.58 -1.65
C ILE A 88 3.36 1.11 -0.40
N ALA A 89 4.51 1.76 -0.58
CA ALA A 89 5.29 2.31 0.52
C ALA A 89 5.17 3.82 0.48
N ILE A 90 4.71 4.39 1.57
CA ILE A 90 4.46 5.82 1.66
C ILE A 90 5.25 6.42 2.81
N SER A 91 6.02 7.44 2.51
CA SER A 91 6.73 8.21 3.52
C SER A 91 6.19 9.64 3.49
N PRO A 92 5.20 9.95 4.35
CA PRO A 92 4.61 11.29 4.34
C PRO A 92 5.64 12.38 4.66
N GLY A 93 6.54 12.11 5.59
CA GLY A 93 7.57 13.07 5.97
C GLY A 93 8.54 13.39 4.84
N GLN A 94 8.80 12.44 3.98
CA GLN A 94 9.69 12.61 2.83
C GLN A 94 8.94 12.97 1.55
N ARG A 95 7.60 12.92 1.60
CA ARG A 95 6.71 13.15 0.45
C ARG A 95 7.02 12.20 -0.70
N VAL A 96 7.22 10.93 -0.37
CA VAL A 96 7.58 9.90 -1.34
C VAL A 96 6.57 8.76 -1.30
N VAL A 97 6.24 8.26 -2.48
CA VAL A 97 5.43 7.05 -2.66
C VAL A 97 6.21 6.13 -3.58
N GLU A 98 6.38 4.88 -3.17
CA GLU A 98 6.99 3.85 -3.99
C GLU A 98 6.01 2.69 -4.16
N VAL A 99 5.84 2.22 -5.37
CA VAL A 99 5.04 1.02 -5.65
C VAL A 99 5.99 -0.04 -6.19
N VAL A 100 6.07 -1.17 -5.50
CA VAL A 100 6.99 -2.24 -5.86
C VAL A 100 6.19 -3.49 -6.20
N THR A 101 6.50 -4.09 -7.34
CA THR A 101 5.88 -5.32 -7.80
C THR A 101 6.90 -6.45 -7.86
N GLY A 102 6.42 -7.69 -7.90
CA GLY A 102 7.25 -8.85 -8.13
C GLY A 102 7.15 -9.32 -9.56
N ALA A 103 7.65 -10.53 -9.83
CA ALA A 103 7.68 -11.05 -11.20
C ALA A 103 6.27 -11.24 -11.77
N ALA A 104 5.39 -11.87 -11.02
CA ALA A 104 4.02 -12.13 -11.50
C ALA A 104 3.16 -10.89 -11.45
N SER A 105 3.20 -10.13 -10.34
CA SER A 105 2.38 -8.94 -10.22
C SER A 105 2.82 -7.86 -11.21
N GLY A 106 4.11 -7.79 -11.51
CA GLY A 106 4.65 -6.82 -12.46
C GLY A 106 4.16 -7.04 -13.89
N ARG A 107 3.83 -8.27 -14.23
CA ARG A 107 3.25 -8.54 -15.55
C ARG A 107 1.85 -7.97 -15.69
N ARG A 108 1.13 -7.87 -14.57
CA ARG A 108 -0.23 -7.32 -14.55
C ARG A 108 -0.24 -5.83 -14.25
N LEU A 109 0.83 -5.33 -13.62
CA LEU A 109 0.98 -3.93 -13.26
C LEU A 109 2.32 -3.42 -13.77
N PRO A 110 2.39 -3.08 -15.05
CA PRO A 110 3.64 -2.55 -15.62
C PRO A 110 4.02 -1.21 -14.99
N ASP A 111 5.28 -0.84 -15.16
CA ASP A 111 5.83 0.38 -14.56
C ASP A 111 4.98 1.61 -14.84
N ARG A 112 4.44 1.70 -16.03
CA ARG A 112 3.61 2.85 -16.40
C ARG A 112 2.36 2.95 -15.52
N ALA A 113 1.70 1.82 -15.27
CA ALA A 113 0.50 1.80 -14.43
C ALA A 113 0.85 2.19 -13.00
N CYS A 114 1.98 1.68 -12.49
CA CYS A 114 2.44 2.03 -11.16
C CYS A 114 2.77 3.52 -11.06
N ALA A 115 3.44 4.07 -12.08
CA ALA A 115 3.78 5.48 -12.10
C ALA A 115 2.55 6.39 -12.10
N LEU A 116 1.52 6.00 -12.84
CA LEU A 116 0.26 6.76 -12.86
C LEU A 116 -0.44 6.73 -11.50
N ALA A 117 -0.42 5.59 -10.83
CA ALA A 117 -1.00 5.49 -9.49
C ALA A 117 -0.22 6.33 -8.49
N VAL A 118 1.12 6.32 -8.58
CA VAL A 118 1.96 7.15 -7.71
C VAL A 118 1.64 8.64 -7.92
N LEU A 119 1.52 9.06 -9.16
CA LEU A 119 1.20 10.45 -9.48
C LEU A 119 -0.15 10.86 -8.90
N SER A 120 -1.14 10.00 -9.04
CA SER A 120 -2.47 10.23 -8.49
C SER A 120 -2.44 10.35 -6.96
N MET A 121 -1.73 9.43 -6.30
CA MET A 121 -1.60 9.45 -4.85
C MET A 121 -0.91 10.71 -4.36
N THR A 122 0.21 11.07 -4.99
CA THR A 122 0.95 12.26 -4.56
C THR A 122 0.14 13.53 -4.75
N SER A 123 -0.67 13.61 -5.80
CA SER A 123 -1.56 14.74 -6.01
C SER A 123 -2.60 14.85 -4.89
N SER A 124 -3.19 13.73 -4.48
CA SER A 124 -4.15 13.70 -3.38
C SER A 124 -3.50 14.08 -2.06
N PHE A 125 -2.27 13.62 -1.83
CA PHE A 125 -1.54 13.93 -0.60
C PHE A 125 -1.23 15.42 -0.53
N ALA A 126 -0.86 16.03 -1.65
CA ALA A 126 -0.61 17.46 -1.70
C ALA A 126 -1.88 18.26 -1.38
N ALA A 127 -3.04 17.71 -1.70
CA ALA A 127 -4.33 18.34 -1.38
C ALA A 127 -4.80 18.01 0.05
N GLY A 128 -4.03 17.25 0.81
CA GLY A 128 -4.36 16.92 2.19
C GLY A 128 -5.22 15.68 2.36
N ASP A 129 -5.42 14.90 1.31
CA ASP A 129 -6.27 13.71 1.36
C ASP A 129 -5.43 12.44 1.24
N LEU A 130 -4.82 12.06 2.35
CA LEU A 130 -3.92 10.90 2.37
C LEU A 130 -4.69 9.59 2.19
N VAL A 131 -5.75 9.41 2.97
CA VAL A 131 -6.54 8.18 2.92
C VAL A 131 -7.23 8.02 1.57
N GLY A 132 -7.90 9.08 1.10
CA GLY A 132 -8.57 9.04 -0.19
C GLY A 132 -7.59 8.77 -1.33
N GLY A 133 -6.40 9.35 -1.24
CA GLY A 133 -5.37 9.12 -2.24
C GLY A 133 -4.94 7.66 -2.30
N ILE A 134 -4.75 7.03 -1.14
CA ILE A 134 -4.37 5.61 -1.09
C ILE A 134 -5.49 4.73 -1.64
N VAL A 135 -6.73 4.98 -1.21
CA VAL A 135 -7.88 4.20 -1.68
C VAL A 135 -8.03 4.31 -3.19
N ASN A 136 -7.91 5.52 -3.73
CA ASN A 136 -7.99 5.73 -5.17
C ASN A 136 -6.83 5.10 -5.92
N GLY A 137 -5.64 5.15 -5.34
CA GLY A 137 -4.46 4.50 -5.93
C GLY A 137 -4.64 2.99 -6.01
N LEU A 138 -5.17 2.39 -4.94
CA LEU A 138 -5.48 0.97 -4.93
C LEU A 138 -6.51 0.62 -5.99
N ARG A 139 -7.53 1.45 -6.16
CA ARG A 139 -8.54 1.22 -7.19
C ARG A 139 -7.94 1.27 -8.58
N GLN A 140 -7.08 2.24 -8.84
CA GLN A 140 -6.41 2.35 -10.14
C GLN A 140 -5.58 1.11 -10.43
N LEU A 141 -4.81 0.65 -9.43
CA LEU A 141 -3.99 -0.54 -9.60
C LEU A 141 -4.86 -1.78 -9.79
N SER A 142 -5.94 -1.89 -9.02
CA SER A 142 -6.86 -3.02 -9.15
C SER A 142 -7.50 -3.06 -10.54
N ASP A 143 -7.94 -1.91 -11.03
CA ASP A 143 -8.54 -1.82 -12.36
C ASP A 143 -7.55 -2.22 -13.45
N GLN A 144 -6.30 -1.79 -13.30
CA GLN A 144 -5.26 -2.12 -14.26
C GLN A 144 -4.94 -3.62 -14.24
N ALA A 145 -4.84 -4.20 -13.05
CA ALA A 145 -4.51 -5.62 -12.91
C ALA A 145 -5.64 -6.53 -13.37
N GLY A 146 -6.88 -6.10 -13.15
CA GLY A 146 -8.05 -6.89 -13.53
C GLY A 146 -8.26 -8.09 -12.63
N HIS A 147 -9.13 -8.99 -13.05
CA HIS A 147 -9.41 -10.20 -12.29
C HIS A 147 -8.32 -11.24 -12.47
N PRO A 148 -8.18 -12.18 -11.53
CA PRO A 148 -7.21 -13.27 -11.69
C PRO A 148 -7.46 -14.04 -12.97
N ALA A 149 -6.38 -14.57 -13.57
CA ALA A 149 -6.48 -15.32 -14.81
C ALA A 149 -7.41 -16.51 -14.67
N SER A 150 -7.46 -17.14 -13.49
CA SER A 150 -8.34 -18.30 -13.25
C SER A 150 -9.82 -17.96 -13.32
N LEU A 151 -10.18 -16.69 -13.20
CA LEU A 151 -11.56 -16.23 -13.28
C LEU A 151 -11.92 -15.71 -14.67
N ARG A 152 -10.95 -15.57 -15.54
CA ARG A 152 -11.20 -15.13 -16.91
C ARG A 152 -11.68 -16.28 -17.76
N ARG A 153 -12.68 -16.02 -18.54
CA ARG A 153 -13.23 -17.06 -19.39
C ARG A 153 -12.41 -17.17 -20.69
N PRO A 154 -12.00 -18.37 -21.05
CA PRO A 154 -11.34 -18.55 -22.34
C PRO A 154 -12.37 -18.35 -23.47
N HIS A 155 -11.88 -17.91 -24.58
CA HIS A 155 -12.73 -17.67 -25.73
C HIS A 155 -12.22 -18.43 -26.94
#